data_a040ed9aedcac1a21279884d17f2e583
#
_entry.id   a040ed9aedcac1a21279884d17f2e583
#
_cell.length_a   1.000
_cell.length_b   1.000
_cell.length_c   1.000
_cell.angle_alpha   90.00
_cell.angle_beta   90.00
_cell.angle_gamma   90.00
#
_symmetry.space_group_name_H-M   'P 1'
#
loop_
_entity.id
_entity.type
_entity.pdbx_description
1 polymer ?
#
loop_
_entity_poly.entity_id
_entity_poly.type
_entity_poly.pdbx_seq_one_letter_code
_entity_poly.pdbx_strand_id
1 'polypeptide(L)'
;VSAAGDRLQDTARRAALALPDVSHGYPFTPGLDVYKVAGKVFLIVTDDPDEQIITVKCEPEHACAQERAYASITPGRYLDKRHWISLGPGPGITERLVTDAVEDSYDLVAERLPRRDRPSAR
;
A
#
# COMPACT_ATOMS: atom_id res chain seq x y z
N VAL A 1 15.89 10.40 -6.94
CA VAL A 1 15.60 9.75 -5.66
C VAL A 1 15.51 10.82 -4.58
N SER A 2 14.42 10.88 -3.85
CA SER A 2 14.22 11.85 -2.78
C SER A 2 14.25 11.15 -1.41
N ALA A 3 14.77 11.88 -0.41
CA ALA A 3 14.77 11.35 0.96
C ALA A 3 13.36 11.12 1.48
N ALA A 4 12.41 11.97 1.10
CA ALA A 4 11.00 11.82 1.49
C ALA A 4 10.38 10.59 0.83
N GLY A 5 10.67 10.33 -0.44
CA GLY A 5 10.22 9.13 -1.14
C GLY A 5 10.81 7.86 -0.53
N ASP A 6 12.08 7.89 -0.20
CA ASP A 6 12.75 6.75 0.46
C ASP A 6 12.10 6.45 1.81
N ARG A 7 11.83 7.47 2.62
CA ARG A 7 11.19 7.30 3.93
C ARG A 7 9.77 6.75 3.79
N LEU A 8 9.01 7.26 2.82
CA LEU A 8 7.66 6.78 2.53
C LEU A 8 7.69 5.27 2.26
N GLN A 9 8.56 4.84 1.36
CA GLN A 9 8.64 3.45 0.95
C GLN A 9 9.18 2.56 2.07
N ASP A 10 10.18 3.02 2.82
CA ASP A 10 10.72 2.28 3.96
C ASP A 10 9.65 2.09 5.05
N THR A 11 8.88 3.11 5.32
CA THR A 11 7.78 3.04 6.30
C THR A 11 6.75 2.01 5.85
N ALA A 12 6.37 2.02 4.58
CA ALA A 12 5.41 1.07 4.03
C ALA A 12 5.91 -0.36 4.12
N ARG A 13 7.18 -0.60 3.77
CA ARG A 13 7.78 -1.93 3.84
C ARG A 13 7.83 -2.46 5.28
N ARG A 14 8.25 -1.62 6.22
CA ARG A 14 8.29 -2.01 7.63
C ARG A 14 6.91 -2.33 8.17
N ALA A 15 5.91 -1.51 7.83
CA ALA A 15 4.53 -1.74 8.26
C ALA A 15 4.01 -3.08 7.72
N ALA A 16 4.25 -3.35 6.43
CA ALA A 16 3.78 -4.59 5.80
C ALA A 16 4.46 -5.82 6.40
N LEU A 17 5.77 -5.78 6.60
CA LEU A 17 6.53 -6.92 7.10
C LEU A 17 6.28 -7.21 8.59
N ALA A 18 5.70 -6.26 9.32
CA ALA A 18 5.29 -6.46 10.71
C ALA A 18 3.95 -7.21 10.82
N LEU A 19 3.22 -7.38 9.70
CA LEU A 19 1.91 -8.04 9.70
C LEU A 19 2.04 -9.56 9.49
N PRO A 20 1.09 -10.35 10.01
CA PRO A 20 1.17 -11.81 9.90
C PRO A 20 1.02 -12.31 8.46
N ASP A 21 1.76 -13.37 8.13
CA ASP A 21 1.60 -14.14 6.89
C ASP A 21 1.82 -13.33 5.61
N VAL A 22 2.71 -12.33 5.69
CA VAL A 22 3.04 -11.49 4.53
C VAL A 22 4.22 -12.08 3.78
N SER A 23 4.09 -12.12 2.45
CA SER A 23 5.17 -12.44 1.53
C SER A 23 5.33 -11.31 0.53
N HIS A 24 6.50 -11.18 -0.08
CA HIS A 24 6.71 -10.16 -1.11
C HIS A 24 7.73 -10.62 -2.15
N GLY A 25 7.73 -9.95 -3.27
CA GLY A 25 8.64 -10.22 -4.37
C GLY A 25 8.31 -9.39 -5.57
N TYR A 26 8.92 -9.71 -6.70
CA TYR A 26 8.80 -8.96 -7.94
C TYR A 26 8.19 -9.84 -9.04
N PRO A 27 6.90 -10.24 -8.91
CA PRO A 27 6.31 -11.20 -9.86
C PRO A 27 6.05 -10.61 -11.25
N PHE A 28 5.97 -9.29 -11.38
CA PHE A 28 5.65 -8.62 -12.65
C PHE A 28 6.88 -8.04 -13.32
N THR A 29 7.57 -7.13 -12.63
CA THR A 29 8.78 -6.46 -13.13
C THR A 29 9.74 -6.21 -11.96
N PRO A 30 11.03 -5.98 -12.25
CA PRO A 30 11.97 -5.61 -11.18
C PRO A 30 11.65 -4.30 -10.46
N GLY A 31 10.81 -3.46 -11.06
CA GLY A 31 10.42 -2.17 -10.47
C GLY A 31 9.22 -2.21 -9.55
N LEU A 32 8.55 -3.36 -9.39
CA LEU A 32 7.35 -3.47 -8.57
C LEU A 32 7.52 -4.54 -7.49
N ASP A 33 7.77 -4.09 -6.25
CA ASP A 33 7.83 -4.97 -5.08
C ASP A 33 6.42 -5.16 -4.54
N VAL A 34 5.86 -6.36 -4.72
CA VAL A 34 4.47 -6.67 -4.44
C VAL A 34 4.35 -7.46 -3.14
N TYR A 35 3.55 -6.94 -2.22
CA TYR A 35 3.31 -7.56 -0.91
C TYR A 35 1.94 -8.22 -0.90
N LYS A 36 1.89 -9.46 -0.42
CA LYS A 36 0.69 -10.29 -0.44
C LYS A 36 0.41 -10.88 0.94
N VAL A 37 -0.87 -11.09 1.22
CA VAL A 37 -1.34 -11.90 2.34
C VAL A 37 -2.18 -13.05 1.75
N ALA A 38 -1.82 -14.30 2.08
CA ALA A 38 -2.45 -15.50 1.54
C ALA A 38 -2.57 -15.45 -0.01
N GLY A 39 -1.52 -14.95 -0.66
CA GLY A 39 -1.47 -14.86 -2.13
C GLY A 39 -2.22 -13.68 -2.74
N LYS A 40 -2.84 -12.82 -1.94
CA LYS A 40 -3.58 -11.65 -2.43
C LYS A 40 -2.81 -10.37 -2.17
N VAL A 41 -2.72 -9.51 -3.18
CA VAL A 41 -1.98 -8.25 -3.12
C VAL A 41 -2.66 -7.26 -2.19
N PHE A 42 -1.89 -6.61 -1.30
CA PHE A 42 -2.39 -5.50 -0.50
C PHE A 42 -1.47 -4.27 -0.53
N LEU A 43 -0.26 -4.40 -1.05
CA LEU A 43 0.68 -3.29 -1.17
C LEU A 43 1.57 -3.50 -2.39
N ILE A 44 1.78 -2.45 -3.16
CA ILE A 44 2.79 -2.42 -4.21
C ILE A 44 3.71 -1.24 -3.92
N VAL A 45 5.01 -1.50 -3.82
CA VAL A 45 6.02 -0.45 -3.71
C VAL A 45 6.68 -0.29 -5.07
N THR A 46 6.51 0.88 -5.69
CA THR A 46 7.14 1.16 -6.98
C THR A 46 8.59 1.56 -6.74
N ASP A 47 9.49 0.64 -7.07
CA ASP A 47 10.92 0.79 -6.85
C ASP A 47 11.58 1.40 -8.10
N ASP A 48 11.20 2.62 -8.41
CA ASP A 48 11.67 3.38 -9.56
C ASP A 48 12.24 4.71 -9.05
N PRO A 49 13.50 5.05 -9.35
CA PRO A 49 14.07 6.31 -8.88
C PRO A 49 13.28 7.55 -9.28
N ASP A 50 12.58 7.49 -10.42
CA ASP A 50 11.80 8.62 -10.93
C ASP A 50 10.37 8.65 -10.38
N GLU A 51 9.93 7.60 -9.70
CA GLU A 51 8.57 7.52 -9.18
C GLU A 51 8.53 6.68 -7.91
N GLN A 52 8.65 7.34 -6.77
CA GLN A 52 8.68 6.69 -5.46
C GLN A 52 7.30 6.74 -4.80
N ILE A 53 6.42 5.82 -5.19
CA ILE A 53 5.07 5.73 -4.66
C ILE A 53 4.82 4.36 -4.05
N ILE A 54 3.74 4.28 -3.26
CA ILE A 54 3.15 3.02 -2.84
C ILE A 54 1.70 2.99 -3.32
N THR A 55 1.17 1.79 -3.53
CA THR A 55 -0.23 1.60 -3.95
C THR A 55 -0.89 0.62 -2.98
N VAL A 56 -2.03 1.03 -2.42
CA VAL A 56 -2.75 0.26 -1.41
C VAL A 56 -4.24 0.22 -1.73
N LYS A 57 -4.92 -0.82 -1.23
CA LYS A 57 -6.37 -0.95 -1.37
C LYS A 57 -7.07 -0.03 -0.39
N CYS A 58 -8.20 0.55 -0.82
CA CYS A 58 -8.97 1.49 -0.02
C CYS A 58 -10.45 1.41 -0.40
N GLU A 59 -11.34 1.65 0.56
CA GLU A 59 -12.76 1.76 0.26
C GLU A 59 -13.01 2.98 -0.63
N PRO A 60 -13.92 2.92 -1.63
CA PRO A 60 -14.09 4.00 -2.60
C PRO A 60 -14.38 5.38 -1.99
N GLU A 61 -15.22 5.44 -0.96
CA GLU A 61 -15.53 6.73 -0.30
C GLU A 61 -14.32 7.28 0.42
N HIS A 62 -13.55 6.43 1.08
CA HIS A 62 -12.33 6.84 1.77
C HIS A 62 -11.26 7.24 0.77
N ALA A 63 -11.16 6.53 -0.37
CA ALA A 63 -10.24 6.87 -1.44
C ALA A 63 -10.52 8.29 -1.98
N CYS A 64 -11.77 8.61 -2.25
CA CYS A 64 -12.16 9.95 -2.71
C CYS A 64 -11.81 11.02 -1.69
N ALA A 65 -12.07 10.77 -0.40
CA ALA A 65 -11.75 11.71 0.66
C ALA A 65 -10.24 11.95 0.77
N GLN A 66 -9.44 10.90 0.68
CA GLN A 66 -7.98 11.00 0.74
C GLN A 66 -7.44 11.77 -0.48
N GLU A 67 -7.96 11.49 -1.67
CA GLU A 67 -7.52 12.18 -2.89
C GLU A 67 -7.82 13.68 -2.84
N ARG A 68 -8.92 14.08 -2.20
CA ARG A 68 -9.25 15.48 -2.00
C ARG A 68 -8.39 16.15 -0.94
N ALA A 69 -8.05 15.41 0.11
CA ALA A 69 -7.33 15.95 1.25
C ALA A 69 -5.83 16.12 0.98
N TYR A 70 -5.25 15.29 0.12
CA TYR A 70 -3.79 15.26 -0.08
C TYR A 70 -3.46 15.27 -1.57
N ALA A 71 -2.68 16.26 -1.99
CA ALA A 71 -2.26 16.38 -3.39
C ALA A 71 -1.44 15.17 -3.87
N SER A 72 -0.71 14.52 -2.96
CA SER A 72 0.15 13.38 -3.28
C SER A 72 -0.56 12.04 -3.28
N ILE A 73 -1.88 12.03 -3.04
CA ILE A 73 -2.69 10.81 -3.12
C ILE A 73 -3.51 10.87 -4.39
N THR A 74 -3.35 9.85 -5.24
CA THR A 74 -3.98 9.77 -6.56
C THR A 74 -4.67 8.41 -6.73
N PRO A 75 -5.56 8.26 -7.73
CA PRO A 75 -6.15 6.95 -8.03
C PRO A 75 -5.08 5.91 -8.31
N GLY A 76 -5.34 4.67 -7.90
CA GLY A 76 -4.38 3.57 -7.95
C GLY A 76 -3.76 3.36 -9.33
N ARG A 77 -2.44 3.23 -9.35
CA ARG A 77 -1.64 3.23 -10.56
C ARG A 77 -1.85 2.00 -11.43
N TYR A 78 -1.89 0.82 -10.85
CA TYR A 78 -1.83 -0.44 -11.60
C TYR A 78 -3.10 -1.26 -11.52
N LEU A 79 -4.06 -0.82 -10.72
CA LEU A 79 -5.21 -1.62 -10.32
C LEU A 79 -6.49 -0.81 -10.47
N ASP A 80 -7.63 -1.36 -10.03
CA ASP A 80 -8.91 -0.69 -10.10
C ASP A 80 -8.86 0.65 -9.34
N LYS A 81 -9.02 1.74 -10.06
CA LYS A 81 -8.88 3.09 -9.53
C LYS A 81 -9.94 3.48 -8.51
N ARG A 82 -11.02 2.72 -8.40
CA ARG A 82 -12.06 2.96 -7.40
C ARG A 82 -11.71 2.37 -6.04
N HIS A 83 -10.91 1.31 -6.02
CA HIS A 83 -10.59 0.55 -4.82
C HIS A 83 -9.12 0.62 -4.43
N TRP A 84 -8.31 1.35 -5.17
CA TRP A 84 -6.87 1.46 -4.93
C TRP A 84 -6.44 2.91 -5.04
N ILE A 85 -5.51 3.30 -4.18
CA ILE A 85 -4.89 4.63 -4.21
C ILE A 85 -3.38 4.49 -4.23
N SER A 86 -2.72 5.50 -4.82
CA SER A 86 -1.26 5.61 -4.80
C SER A 86 -0.87 6.82 -3.97
N LEU A 87 0.13 6.65 -3.10
CA LEU A 87 0.64 7.71 -2.23
C LEU A 87 2.08 8.00 -2.63
N GLY A 88 2.35 9.28 -2.88
CA GLY A 88 3.72 9.77 -3.05
C GLY A 88 4.10 10.69 -1.90
N PRO A 89 5.37 11.11 -1.83
CA PRO A 89 5.79 12.06 -0.80
C PRO A 89 5.16 13.42 -1.04
N GLY A 90 4.77 14.11 0.03
CA GLY A 90 4.18 15.43 -0.08
C GLY A 90 3.60 15.90 1.24
N PRO A 91 2.99 17.11 1.26
CA PRO A 91 2.43 17.68 2.48
C PRO A 91 1.37 16.77 3.10
N GLY A 92 1.46 16.55 4.40
CA GLY A 92 0.51 15.73 5.13
C GLY A 92 0.74 14.24 5.07
N ILE A 93 1.66 13.78 4.23
CA ILE A 93 1.99 12.35 4.11
C ILE A 93 3.00 11.98 5.20
N THR A 94 2.49 11.64 6.37
CA THR A 94 3.29 11.29 7.54
C THR A 94 3.53 9.78 7.61
N GLU A 95 4.49 9.37 8.45
CA GLU A 95 4.71 7.94 8.71
C GLU A 95 3.46 7.26 9.25
N ARG A 96 2.72 7.96 10.13
CA ARG A 96 1.46 7.45 10.69
C ARG A 96 0.42 7.20 9.59
N LEU A 97 0.27 8.16 8.68
CA LEU A 97 -0.67 8.03 7.57
C LEU A 97 -0.31 6.84 6.70
N VAL A 98 0.97 6.67 6.37
CA VAL A 98 1.46 5.58 5.54
C VAL A 98 1.24 4.24 6.24
N THR A 99 1.60 4.13 7.51
CA THR A 99 1.40 2.91 8.29
C THR A 99 -0.09 2.53 8.35
N ASP A 100 -0.94 3.49 8.65
CA ASP A 100 -2.39 3.26 8.71
C ASP A 100 -2.93 2.81 7.35
N ALA A 101 -2.47 3.42 6.26
CA ALA A 101 -2.91 3.06 4.91
C ALA A 101 -2.53 1.62 4.57
N VAL A 102 -1.32 1.19 4.91
CA VAL A 102 -0.87 -0.19 4.68
C VAL A 102 -1.68 -1.17 5.52
N GLU A 103 -1.89 -0.87 6.79
CA GLU A 103 -2.65 -1.74 7.70
C GLU A 103 -4.12 -1.85 7.28
N ASP A 104 -4.73 -0.74 6.88
CA ASP A 104 -6.13 -0.74 6.41
C ASP A 104 -6.27 -1.57 5.14
N SER A 105 -5.32 -1.46 4.22
CA SER A 105 -5.30 -2.25 3.00
C SER A 105 -5.20 -3.75 3.30
N TYR A 106 -4.29 -4.11 4.21
CA TYR A 106 -4.14 -5.49 4.67
C TYR A 106 -5.46 -6.02 5.24
N ASP A 107 -6.11 -5.25 6.10
CA ASP A 107 -7.37 -5.65 6.71
C ASP A 107 -8.47 -5.86 5.67
N LEU A 108 -8.58 -4.97 4.70
CA LEU A 108 -9.58 -5.09 3.62
C LEU A 108 -9.37 -6.37 2.80
N VAL A 109 -8.13 -6.70 2.50
CA VAL A 109 -7.82 -7.90 1.74
C VAL A 109 -8.06 -9.14 2.60
N ALA A 110 -7.61 -9.13 3.85
CA ALA A 110 -7.76 -10.28 4.76
C ALA A 110 -9.23 -10.61 5.03
N GLU A 111 -10.09 -9.61 5.16
CA GLU A 111 -11.53 -9.80 5.39
C GLU A 111 -12.22 -10.58 4.27
N ARG A 112 -11.71 -10.49 3.05
CA ARG A 112 -12.29 -11.16 1.89
C ARG A 112 -11.77 -12.56 1.68
N LEU A 113 -10.80 -12.99 2.47
CA LEU A 113 -10.29 -14.35 2.42
C LEU A 113 -11.27 -15.33 3.07
N PRO A 114 -11.32 -16.59 2.62
CA PRO A 114 -12.00 -17.64 3.38
C PRO A 114 -11.44 -17.71 4.80
N ARG A 115 -12.28 -18.05 5.77
CA ARG A 115 -11.88 -18.10 7.18
C ARG A 115 -10.58 -18.88 7.40
N ARG A 116 -10.46 -20.02 6.74
CA ARG A 116 -9.29 -20.90 6.89
C ARG A 116 -7.99 -20.26 6.40
N ASP A 117 -8.10 -19.24 5.51
CA ASP A 117 -6.93 -18.58 4.91
C ASP A 117 -6.59 -17.26 5.60
N ARG A 118 -7.43 -16.82 6.55
CA ARG A 118 -7.19 -15.56 7.26
C ARG A 118 -6.01 -15.69 8.22
N PRO A 119 -5.14 -14.66 8.27
CA PRO A 119 -4.02 -14.69 9.21
C PRO A 119 -4.51 -14.64 10.65
N SER A 120 -3.62 -15.02 11.56
CA SER A 120 -3.87 -14.92 13.00
C SER A 120 -4.11 -13.47 13.39
N ALA A 121 -4.83 -13.25 14.50
CA ALA A 121 -5.06 -11.91 15.03
C ALA A 121 -3.73 -11.22 15.34
N ARG A 122 -3.68 -9.94 15.03
CA ARG A 122 -2.50 -9.11 15.31
C ARG A 122 -2.45 -8.69 16.77
#